data_98b7f545aea715e655fccda2f1653393
#
_entry.id   98b7f545aea715e655fccda2f1653393
#
_cell.length_a   1.000
_cell.length_b   1.000
_cell.length_c   1.000
_cell.angle_alpha   90.00
_cell.angle_beta   90.00
_cell.angle_gamma   90.00
#
_symmetry.space_group_name_H-M   'P 1'
#
loop_
_entity.id
_entity.type
_entity.pdbx_description
1 polymer ?
#
loop_
_entity_poly.entity_id
_entity_poly.type
_entity_poly.pdbx_seq_one_letter_code
_entity_poly.pdbx_strand_id
1 'polypeptide(L)'
;KNTDLILDILKERDIKATFFVIGEYVRKHPETAKRIAQEGHTVGIHCDVHDYNLLYKSADSYIEDFQKAYDTVREIMGVEVKLFRFPGGSVNAYNKTVCREIVERMEEQGYIYFDWNASLEDAVGEKQAQELIANAKATTLDRKKVVLLAHDRVTATAQCLNELIDAFPEYQMKPLTTKIEPVQFKRFWEK
;
A
#
# COMPACT_ATOMS: atom_id res chain seq x y z
N LYS A 1 -2.70 -16.30 -5.05
CA LYS A 1 -1.71 -16.91 -5.95
C LYS A 1 -0.52 -15.96 -6.18
N ASN A 2 -0.74 -14.73 -6.67
CA ASN A 2 0.37 -13.79 -6.87
C ASN A 2 0.95 -13.31 -5.53
N THR A 3 0.12 -12.97 -4.57
CA THR A 3 0.56 -12.57 -3.21
C THR A 3 1.42 -13.67 -2.56
N ASP A 4 1.05 -14.94 -2.71
CA ASP A 4 1.85 -16.05 -2.16
C ASP A 4 3.22 -16.15 -2.83
N LEU A 5 3.30 -15.97 -4.16
CA LEU A 5 4.58 -15.93 -4.88
C LEU A 5 5.46 -14.75 -4.40
N ILE A 6 4.86 -13.57 -4.21
CA ILE A 6 5.56 -12.40 -3.66
C ILE A 6 6.11 -12.71 -2.26
N LEU A 7 5.30 -13.33 -1.39
CA LEU A 7 5.73 -13.70 -0.05
C LEU A 7 6.88 -14.71 -0.06
N ASP A 8 6.83 -15.72 -0.96
CA ASP A 8 7.91 -16.69 -1.13
C ASP A 8 9.22 -16.01 -1.51
N ILE A 9 9.20 -15.11 -2.51
CA ILE A 9 10.38 -14.35 -2.95
C ILE A 9 10.91 -13.46 -1.83
N LEU A 10 10.05 -12.71 -1.15
CA LEU A 10 10.47 -11.84 -0.03
C LEU A 10 11.10 -12.64 1.11
N LYS A 11 10.56 -13.82 1.40
CA LYS A 11 11.10 -14.75 2.41
C LYS A 11 12.49 -15.27 2.01
N GLU A 12 12.65 -15.71 0.77
CA GLU A 12 13.95 -16.20 0.23
C GLU A 12 15.02 -15.10 0.26
N ARG A 13 14.62 -13.84 0.04
CA ARG A 13 15.51 -12.68 0.03
C ARG A 13 15.71 -12.04 1.41
N ASP A 14 15.06 -12.56 2.45
CA ASP A 14 15.01 -11.94 3.81
C ASP A 14 14.59 -10.47 3.80
N ILE A 15 13.64 -10.11 2.94
CA ILE A 15 13.10 -8.76 2.80
C ILE A 15 11.71 -8.69 3.43
N LYS A 16 11.47 -7.64 4.21
CA LYS A 16 10.13 -7.32 4.71
C LYS A 16 9.56 -6.12 3.94
N ALA A 17 8.29 -6.23 3.57
CA ALA A 17 7.55 -5.21 2.84
C ALA A 17 6.37 -4.68 3.66
N THR A 18 5.63 -3.73 3.09
CA THR A 18 4.37 -3.26 3.64
C THR A 18 3.23 -3.60 2.70
N PHE A 19 2.22 -4.25 3.23
CA PHE A 19 0.99 -4.60 2.51
C PHE A 19 -0.15 -3.73 3.01
N PHE A 20 -0.70 -2.89 2.13
CA PHE A 20 -1.94 -2.17 2.37
C PHE A 20 -3.11 -3.02 1.90
N VAL A 21 -3.78 -3.67 2.84
CA VAL A 21 -4.75 -4.72 2.55
C VAL A 21 -6.17 -4.19 2.39
N ILE A 22 -6.96 -4.92 1.61
CA ILE A 22 -8.40 -4.69 1.40
C ILE A 22 -9.16 -5.71 2.23
N GLY A 23 -10.05 -5.27 3.12
CA GLY A 23 -10.76 -6.14 4.07
C GLY A 23 -11.54 -7.25 3.39
N GLU A 24 -12.21 -6.95 2.28
CA GLU A 24 -12.92 -7.96 1.48
C GLU A 24 -11.99 -9.10 1.03
N TYR A 25 -10.75 -8.79 0.60
CA TYR A 25 -9.79 -9.81 0.18
C TYR A 25 -9.16 -10.54 1.36
N VAL A 26 -8.97 -9.88 2.50
CA VAL A 26 -8.55 -10.55 3.74
C VAL A 26 -9.57 -11.62 4.14
N ARG A 27 -10.87 -11.30 4.08
CA ARG A 27 -11.94 -12.30 4.35
C ARG A 27 -11.98 -13.42 3.32
N LYS A 28 -11.73 -13.13 2.05
CA LYS A 28 -11.72 -14.14 0.97
C LYS A 28 -10.50 -15.05 1.00
N HIS A 29 -9.36 -14.55 1.50
CA HIS A 29 -8.08 -15.25 1.49
C HIS A 29 -7.38 -15.19 2.86
N PRO A 30 -8.03 -15.70 3.93
CA PRO A 30 -7.54 -15.51 5.31
C PRO A 30 -6.17 -16.14 5.55
N GLU A 31 -5.87 -17.26 4.90
CA GLU A 31 -4.56 -17.92 5.10
C GLU A 31 -3.40 -17.11 4.49
N THR A 32 -3.57 -16.56 3.29
CA THR A 32 -2.58 -15.66 2.70
C THR A 32 -2.44 -14.38 3.53
N ALA A 33 -3.55 -13.83 4.04
CA ALA A 33 -3.53 -12.65 4.91
C ALA A 33 -2.78 -12.91 6.22
N LYS A 34 -3.06 -14.01 6.90
CA LYS A 34 -2.32 -14.42 8.12
C LYS A 34 -0.83 -14.56 7.85
N ARG A 35 -0.47 -15.14 6.71
CA ARG A 35 0.90 -15.35 6.29
C ARG A 35 1.67 -14.03 6.18
N ILE A 36 1.05 -12.95 5.65
CA ILE A 36 1.64 -11.60 5.59
C ILE A 36 2.12 -11.15 6.98
N ALA A 37 1.26 -11.28 7.99
CA ALA A 37 1.59 -10.89 9.36
C ALA A 37 2.63 -11.81 10.00
N GLN A 38 2.47 -13.13 9.86
CA GLN A 38 3.34 -14.15 10.46
C GLN A 38 4.77 -14.11 9.91
N GLU A 39 4.94 -13.71 8.64
CA GLU A 39 6.26 -13.56 8.04
C GLU A 39 6.91 -12.20 8.36
N GLY A 40 6.28 -11.38 9.19
CA GLY A 40 6.86 -10.15 9.75
C GLY A 40 6.78 -8.95 8.82
N HIS A 41 5.89 -8.95 7.85
CA HIS A 41 5.60 -7.79 7.01
C HIS A 41 4.76 -6.76 7.79
N THR A 42 4.89 -5.48 7.45
CA THR A 42 4.00 -4.46 7.97
C THR A 42 2.65 -4.55 7.25
N VAL A 43 1.57 -4.54 8.04
CA VAL A 43 0.21 -4.46 7.54
C VAL A 43 -0.31 -3.05 7.70
N GLY A 44 -0.87 -2.49 6.63
CA GLY A 44 -1.64 -1.24 6.63
C GLY A 44 -3.03 -1.48 6.06
N ILE A 45 -3.95 -0.55 6.28
CA ILE A 45 -5.30 -0.59 5.70
C ILE A 45 -5.33 0.19 4.39
N HIS A 46 -5.92 -0.41 3.35
CA HIS A 46 -6.26 0.30 2.11
C HIS A 46 -7.72 0.76 2.14
N CYS A 47 -8.62 -0.17 2.25
CA CYS A 47 -10.07 0.02 2.41
C CYS A 47 -10.71 -1.33 2.75
N ASP A 48 -12.00 -1.36 3.04
CA ASP A 48 -12.76 -2.61 3.09
C ASP A 48 -13.25 -3.02 1.70
N VAL A 49 -13.85 -2.07 0.96
CA VAL A 49 -14.32 -2.27 -0.42
C VAL A 49 -13.72 -1.19 -1.32
N HIS A 50 -13.02 -1.60 -2.38
CA HIS A 50 -12.34 -0.68 -3.28
C HIS A 50 -13.28 -0.07 -4.33
N ASP A 51 -14.20 0.79 -3.85
CA ASP A 51 -15.13 1.56 -4.68
C ASP A 51 -15.02 3.05 -4.32
N TYR A 52 -14.49 3.86 -5.25
CA TYR A 52 -14.26 5.29 -5.03
C TYR A 52 -15.53 6.08 -4.76
N ASN A 53 -16.65 5.72 -5.39
CA ASN A 53 -17.92 6.43 -5.21
C ASN A 53 -18.52 6.19 -3.83
N LEU A 54 -18.32 5.00 -3.28
CA LEU A 54 -18.74 4.67 -1.92
C LEU A 54 -17.79 5.25 -0.89
N LEU A 55 -16.48 5.06 -1.05
CA LEU A 55 -15.45 5.51 -0.12
C LEU A 55 -15.45 7.03 0.06
N TYR A 56 -15.47 7.78 -1.04
CA TYR A 56 -15.31 9.23 -1.02
C TYR A 56 -16.61 10.00 -1.09
N LYS A 57 -17.73 9.34 -0.77
CA LYS A 57 -19.04 9.99 -0.65
C LYS A 57 -19.05 11.02 0.49
N SER A 58 -18.38 10.71 1.61
CA SER A 58 -18.17 11.59 2.76
C SER A 58 -16.97 11.11 3.58
N ALA A 59 -16.49 11.92 4.52
CA ALA A 59 -15.47 11.49 5.47
C ALA A 59 -15.99 10.35 6.36
N ASP A 60 -17.27 10.39 6.77
CA ASP A 60 -17.90 9.30 7.54
C ASP A 60 -17.88 7.99 6.76
N SER A 61 -18.27 7.99 5.48
CA SER A 61 -18.26 6.80 4.63
C SER A 61 -16.86 6.16 4.55
N TYR A 62 -15.81 7.00 4.43
CA TYR A 62 -14.42 6.53 4.43
C TYR A 62 -14.03 5.91 5.78
N ILE A 63 -14.35 6.56 6.88
CA ILE A 63 -13.98 6.10 8.22
C ILE A 63 -14.73 4.83 8.61
N GLU A 64 -16.00 4.70 8.24
CA GLU A 64 -16.78 3.48 8.44
C GLU A 64 -16.20 2.29 7.65
N ASP A 65 -15.83 2.51 6.38
CA ASP A 65 -15.17 1.50 5.56
C ASP A 65 -13.80 1.11 6.14
N PHE A 66 -13.00 2.11 6.53
CA PHE A 66 -11.71 1.88 7.19
C PHE A 66 -11.88 1.05 8.47
N GLN A 67 -12.83 1.39 9.34
CA GLN A 67 -13.06 0.68 10.60
C GLN A 67 -13.43 -0.79 10.35
N LYS A 68 -14.27 -1.05 9.36
CA LYS A 68 -14.63 -2.40 8.97
C LYS A 68 -13.44 -3.23 8.49
N ALA A 69 -12.56 -2.62 7.67
CA ALA A 69 -11.31 -3.25 7.26
C ALA A 69 -10.39 -3.51 8.46
N TYR A 70 -10.27 -2.54 9.36
CA TYR A 70 -9.47 -2.63 10.58
C TYR A 70 -9.92 -3.80 11.48
N ASP A 71 -11.23 -3.89 11.74
CA ASP A 71 -11.79 -4.98 12.56
C ASP A 71 -11.55 -6.35 11.91
N THR A 72 -11.70 -6.45 10.59
CA THR A 72 -11.38 -7.65 9.80
C THR A 72 -9.90 -8.04 9.95
N VAL A 73 -9.00 -7.09 9.82
CA VAL A 73 -7.54 -7.33 9.95
C VAL A 73 -7.20 -7.77 11.36
N ARG A 74 -7.75 -7.12 12.38
CA ARG A 74 -7.53 -7.48 13.78
C ARG A 74 -8.05 -8.88 14.09
N GLU A 75 -9.24 -9.22 13.61
CA GLU A 75 -9.86 -10.53 13.83
C GLU A 75 -9.10 -11.67 13.13
N ILE A 76 -8.77 -11.49 11.85
CA ILE A 76 -8.22 -12.56 11.02
C ILE A 76 -6.69 -12.64 11.13
N MET A 77 -6.01 -11.49 11.10
CA MET A 77 -4.54 -11.45 11.06
C MET A 77 -3.92 -11.26 12.46
N GLY A 78 -4.71 -10.86 13.47
CA GLY A 78 -4.25 -10.68 14.86
C GLY A 78 -3.28 -9.52 15.05
N VAL A 79 -3.33 -8.49 14.21
CA VAL A 79 -2.41 -7.34 14.26
C VAL A 79 -3.15 -6.03 14.45
N GLU A 80 -2.51 -5.11 15.18
CA GLU A 80 -2.92 -3.73 15.31
C GLU A 80 -2.29 -2.90 14.18
N VAL A 81 -3.10 -2.08 13.52
CA VAL A 81 -2.66 -1.28 12.37
C VAL A 81 -2.63 0.21 12.74
N LYS A 82 -1.58 0.89 12.33
CA LYS A 82 -1.44 2.35 12.45
C LYS A 82 -1.21 3.04 11.10
N LEU A 83 -0.93 2.27 10.06
CA LEU A 83 -0.66 2.78 8.73
C LEU A 83 -1.85 2.57 7.80
N PHE A 84 -2.08 3.52 6.92
CA PHE A 84 -3.08 3.38 5.85
C PHE A 84 -2.61 4.03 4.55
N ARG A 85 -3.27 3.70 3.47
CA ARG A 85 -3.05 4.29 2.14
C ARG A 85 -4.38 4.52 1.46
N PHE A 86 -4.61 5.73 1.02
CA PHE A 86 -5.80 6.09 0.27
C PHE A 86 -5.91 5.32 -1.05
N PRO A 87 -7.06 4.72 -1.38
CA PRO A 87 -7.35 4.28 -2.73
C PRO A 87 -7.17 5.42 -3.75
N GLY A 88 -6.27 5.21 -4.73
CA GLY A 88 -5.90 6.25 -5.70
C GLY A 88 -5.00 7.35 -5.17
N GLY A 89 -4.44 7.21 -3.96
CA GLY A 89 -3.61 8.23 -3.30
C GLY A 89 -4.41 9.31 -2.58
N SER A 90 -3.73 10.08 -1.74
CA SER A 90 -4.37 11.12 -0.91
C SER A 90 -4.89 12.32 -1.71
N VAL A 91 -4.46 12.47 -2.95
CA VAL A 91 -4.91 13.53 -3.86
C VAL A 91 -5.34 12.93 -5.19
N ASN A 92 -6.63 12.77 -5.39
CA ASN A 92 -7.22 12.29 -6.64
C ASN A 92 -8.55 13.00 -6.96
N ALA A 93 -9.14 12.70 -8.11
CA ALA A 93 -10.36 13.38 -8.57
C ALA A 93 -11.58 13.11 -7.67
N TYR A 94 -11.62 11.95 -6.99
CA TYR A 94 -12.77 11.52 -6.19
C TYR A 94 -12.74 12.06 -4.76
N ASN A 95 -11.56 12.29 -4.17
CA ASN A 95 -11.43 12.64 -2.76
C ASN A 95 -11.23 14.13 -2.47
N LYS A 96 -11.18 15.00 -3.49
CA LYS A 96 -10.88 16.44 -3.33
C LYS A 96 -11.69 17.16 -2.26
N THR A 97 -12.96 16.81 -2.12
CA THR A 97 -13.88 17.50 -1.21
C THR A 97 -13.84 16.95 0.22
N VAL A 98 -13.39 15.72 0.41
CA VAL A 98 -13.45 15.02 1.69
C VAL A 98 -12.07 14.69 2.28
N CYS A 99 -11.01 14.71 1.46
CA CYS A 99 -9.69 14.25 1.87
C CYS A 99 -9.13 15.00 3.08
N ARG A 100 -9.31 16.32 3.13
CA ARG A 100 -8.85 17.12 4.29
C ARG A 100 -9.46 16.64 5.59
N GLU A 101 -10.78 16.52 5.63
CA GLU A 101 -11.51 16.06 6.83
C GLU A 101 -11.10 14.64 7.22
N ILE A 102 -10.95 13.73 6.22
CA ILE A 102 -10.47 12.38 6.46
C ILE A 102 -9.09 12.40 7.12
N VAL A 103 -8.15 13.16 6.56
CA VAL A 103 -6.78 13.25 7.08
C VAL A 103 -6.78 13.77 8.52
N GLU A 104 -7.44 14.89 8.79
CA GLU A 104 -7.52 15.50 10.11
C GLU A 104 -8.06 14.49 11.15
N ARG A 105 -9.18 13.83 10.86
CA ARG A 105 -9.81 12.85 11.75
C ARG A 105 -8.98 11.58 11.95
N MET A 106 -8.29 11.10 10.93
CA MET A 106 -7.43 9.91 11.02
C MET A 106 -6.13 10.21 11.79
N GLU A 107 -5.52 11.38 11.56
CA GLU A 107 -4.32 11.80 12.27
C GLU A 107 -4.61 12.05 13.77
N GLU A 108 -5.78 12.61 14.14
CA GLU A 108 -6.24 12.75 15.52
C GLU A 108 -6.34 11.40 16.26
N GLN A 109 -6.64 10.33 15.54
CA GLN A 109 -6.68 8.97 16.07
C GLN A 109 -5.30 8.27 16.06
N GLY A 110 -4.25 8.98 15.62
CA GLY A 110 -2.89 8.47 15.58
C GLY A 110 -2.59 7.54 14.40
N TYR A 111 -3.39 7.58 13.34
CA TYR A 111 -3.10 6.89 12.09
C TYR A 111 -2.20 7.73 11.19
N ILE A 112 -1.35 7.07 10.41
CA ILE A 112 -0.40 7.71 9.47
C ILE A 112 -0.64 7.14 8.08
N TYR A 113 -0.88 8.03 7.10
CA TYR A 113 -0.99 7.57 5.72
C TYR A 113 0.33 7.73 4.95
N PHE A 114 0.51 6.82 3.99
CA PHE A 114 1.61 6.83 3.06
C PHE A 114 1.10 6.82 1.63
N ASP A 115 1.46 7.83 0.87
CA ASP A 115 1.45 7.78 -0.57
C ASP A 115 2.74 7.09 -1.07
N TRP A 116 3.23 7.46 -2.23
CA TRP A 116 4.44 6.92 -2.85
C TRP A 116 5.18 8.03 -3.59
N ASN A 117 6.45 7.81 -3.89
CA ASN A 117 7.26 8.73 -4.70
C ASN A 117 8.01 8.01 -5.83
N ALA A 118 7.74 6.72 -6.00
CA ALA A 118 8.12 5.92 -7.16
C ALA A 118 7.04 4.86 -7.44
N SER A 119 6.91 4.40 -8.66
CA SER A 119 5.84 3.48 -9.07
C SER A 119 6.30 2.55 -10.18
N LEU A 120 5.83 1.30 -10.16
CA LEU A 120 5.92 0.40 -11.31
C LEU A 120 4.95 0.79 -12.43
N GLU A 121 3.93 1.59 -12.11
CA GLU A 121 2.80 1.88 -13.02
C GLU A 121 2.07 0.62 -13.50
N ASP A 122 2.10 -0.41 -12.70
CA ASP A 122 1.61 -1.75 -12.99
C ASP A 122 0.08 -1.86 -13.01
N ALA A 123 -0.62 -0.90 -12.42
CA ALA A 123 -2.09 -0.87 -12.43
C ALA A 123 -2.68 -0.25 -13.71
N VAL A 124 -1.86 0.29 -14.61
CA VAL A 124 -2.28 1.00 -15.82
C VAL A 124 -1.88 0.20 -17.07
N GLY A 125 -2.86 -0.42 -17.72
CA GLY A 125 -2.64 -1.25 -18.90
C GLY A 125 -1.88 -2.56 -18.60
N GLU A 126 -1.66 -3.36 -19.63
CA GLU A 126 -0.80 -4.54 -19.55
C GLU A 126 0.65 -4.14 -19.81
N LYS A 127 1.56 -4.52 -18.92
CA LYS A 127 2.98 -4.24 -19.04
C LYS A 127 3.82 -5.50 -18.87
N GLN A 128 4.95 -5.53 -19.56
CA GLN A 128 5.94 -6.58 -19.41
C GLN A 128 6.88 -6.27 -18.24
N ALA A 129 7.56 -7.28 -17.73
CA ALA A 129 8.50 -7.17 -16.62
C ALA A 129 9.53 -6.03 -16.79
N GLN A 130 10.13 -5.93 -17.99
CA GLN A 130 11.13 -4.92 -18.30
C GLN A 130 10.58 -3.50 -18.23
N GLU A 131 9.33 -3.29 -18.65
CA GLU A 131 8.66 -1.98 -18.55
C GLU A 131 8.41 -1.59 -17.10
N LEU A 132 7.97 -2.54 -16.26
CA LEU A 132 7.75 -2.31 -14.82
C LEU A 132 9.06 -1.89 -14.13
N ILE A 133 10.15 -2.58 -14.41
CA ILE A 133 11.48 -2.26 -13.85
C ILE A 133 11.97 -0.90 -14.37
N ALA A 134 11.78 -0.61 -15.66
CA ALA A 134 12.14 0.68 -16.25
C ALA A 134 11.34 1.84 -15.60
N ASN A 135 10.03 1.66 -15.38
CA ASN A 135 9.18 2.64 -14.70
C ASN A 135 9.64 2.86 -13.26
N ALA A 136 9.94 1.78 -12.52
CA ALA A 136 10.47 1.88 -11.18
C ALA A 136 11.74 2.73 -11.13
N LYS A 137 12.71 2.47 -12.03
CA LYS A 137 13.95 3.24 -12.14
C LYS A 137 13.70 4.70 -12.53
N ALA A 138 12.87 4.95 -13.53
CA ALA A 138 12.56 6.29 -14.02
C ALA A 138 11.87 7.14 -12.95
N THR A 139 11.02 6.55 -12.11
CA THR A 139 10.28 7.28 -11.06
C THR A 139 11.04 7.41 -9.75
N THR A 140 12.10 6.65 -9.53
CA THR A 140 12.95 6.73 -8.32
C THR A 140 13.77 8.03 -8.26
N LEU A 141 14.27 8.54 -9.41
CA LEU A 141 14.93 9.87 -9.55
C LEU A 141 16.05 10.10 -8.52
N ASP A 142 16.96 9.17 -8.30
CA ASP A 142 18.10 9.26 -7.38
C ASP A 142 17.73 9.68 -5.92
N ARG A 143 16.47 9.48 -5.51
CA ARG A 143 16.03 9.80 -4.17
C ARG A 143 16.66 8.87 -3.15
N LYS A 144 17.10 9.44 -2.01
CA LYS A 144 17.65 8.65 -0.89
C LYS A 144 16.58 7.85 -0.14
N LYS A 145 15.33 8.31 -0.17
CA LYS A 145 14.18 7.64 0.43
C LYS A 145 13.11 7.43 -0.64
N VAL A 146 12.78 6.17 -0.87
CA VAL A 146 11.81 5.74 -1.88
C VAL A 146 10.71 4.93 -1.22
N VAL A 147 9.47 5.29 -1.51
CA VAL A 147 8.30 4.44 -1.29
C VAL A 147 7.79 4.03 -2.66
N LEU A 148 8.09 2.79 -3.05
CA LEU A 148 7.76 2.24 -4.36
C LEU A 148 6.36 1.61 -4.32
N LEU A 149 5.46 2.09 -5.18
CA LEU A 149 4.13 1.52 -5.36
C LEU A 149 4.18 0.33 -6.32
N ALA A 150 3.60 -0.77 -5.86
CA ALA A 150 3.35 -1.99 -6.64
C ALA A 150 2.03 -2.63 -6.22
N HIS A 151 1.43 -3.41 -7.10
CA HIS A 151 0.17 -4.11 -6.83
C HIS A 151 0.37 -5.63 -6.94
N ASP A 152 0.10 -6.35 -5.86
CA ASP A 152 0.24 -7.81 -5.78
C ASP A 152 -0.76 -8.59 -6.65
N ARG A 153 -1.86 -7.95 -7.05
CA ARG A 153 -2.82 -8.52 -8.00
C ARG A 153 -2.29 -8.66 -9.43
N VAL A 154 -1.22 -7.92 -9.77
CA VAL A 154 -0.64 -7.91 -11.11
C VAL A 154 0.38 -9.04 -11.25
N THR A 155 0.11 -9.95 -12.18
CA THR A 155 0.94 -11.16 -12.36
C THR A 155 2.37 -10.81 -12.80
N ALA A 156 2.54 -9.85 -13.69
CA ALA A 156 3.86 -9.40 -14.13
C ALA A 156 4.71 -8.84 -12.97
N THR A 157 4.08 -8.10 -12.03
CA THR A 157 4.72 -7.61 -10.81
C THR A 157 5.24 -8.75 -9.95
N ALA A 158 4.40 -9.76 -9.70
CA ALA A 158 4.80 -10.92 -8.91
C ALA A 158 5.93 -11.71 -9.58
N GLN A 159 5.89 -11.86 -10.90
CA GLN A 159 6.89 -12.62 -11.67
C GLN A 159 8.24 -11.91 -11.77
N CYS A 160 8.26 -10.58 -11.88
CA CYS A 160 9.51 -9.83 -12.03
C CYS A 160 10.12 -9.36 -10.70
N LEU A 161 9.56 -9.73 -9.55
CA LEU A 161 9.97 -9.19 -8.25
C LEU A 161 11.45 -9.45 -7.94
N ASN A 162 12.00 -10.61 -8.27
CA ASN A 162 13.42 -10.90 -8.10
C ASN A 162 14.30 -9.94 -8.91
N GLU A 163 13.97 -9.76 -10.19
CA GLU A 163 14.69 -8.85 -11.09
C GLU A 163 14.54 -7.40 -10.64
N LEU A 164 13.36 -7.03 -10.15
CA LEU A 164 13.11 -5.71 -9.60
C LEU A 164 13.98 -5.44 -8.37
N ILE A 165 14.09 -6.39 -7.45
CA ILE A 165 14.97 -6.26 -6.27
C ILE A 165 16.42 -6.10 -6.71
N ASP A 166 16.90 -6.92 -7.63
CA ASP A 166 18.28 -6.88 -8.16
C ASP A 166 18.58 -5.58 -8.92
N ALA A 167 17.55 -4.89 -9.42
CA ALA A 167 17.69 -3.63 -10.15
C ALA A 167 18.01 -2.42 -9.24
N PHE A 168 17.95 -2.57 -7.91
CA PHE A 168 18.18 -1.52 -6.91
C PHE A 168 19.18 -1.93 -5.81
N PRO A 169 20.42 -2.32 -6.18
CA PRO A 169 21.40 -2.82 -5.22
C PRO A 169 21.87 -1.75 -4.23
N GLU A 170 21.69 -0.47 -4.55
CA GLU A 170 22.06 0.67 -3.72
C GLU A 170 21.04 0.97 -2.60
N TYR A 171 19.84 0.37 -2.65
CA TYR A 171 18.80 0.60 -1.65
C TYR A 171 18.71 -0.54 -0.64
N GLN A 172 18.57 -0.17 0.63
CA GLN A 172 18.17 -1.10 1.66
C GLN A 172 16.64 -1.15 1.73
N MET A 173 16.07 -2.29 1.35
CA MET A 173 14.62 -2.49 1.37
C MET A 173 14.13 -2.78 2.79
N LYS A 174 13.16 -1.99 3.25
CA LYS A 174 12.57 -2.07 4.60
C LYS A 174 11.07 -1.84 4.55
N PRO A 175 10.31 -2.41 5.49
CA PRO A 175 8.90 -2.09 5.64
C PRO A 175 8.72 -0.68 6.19
N LEU A 176 7.58 -0.06 5.88
CA LEU A 176 7.16 1.20 6.50
C LEU A 176 6.82 0.98 7.96
N THR A 177 7.10 1.99 8.78
CA THR A 177 6.77 2.00 10.21
C THR A 177 6.27 3.38 10.62
N THR A 178 5.69 3.50 11.81
CA THR A 178 5.28 4.78 12.39
C THR A 178 6.43 5.73 12.70
N LYS A 179 7.68 5.25 12.67
CA LYS A 179 8.90 6.04 12.96
C LYS A 179 9.51 6.65 11.69
N ILE A 180 9.04 6.24 10.52
CA ILE A 180 9.54 6.76 9.24
C ILE A 180 8.69 7.98 8.89
N GLU A 181 9.35 9.09 8.57
CA GLU A 181 8.66 10.26 8.01
C GLU A 181 7.86 9.86 6.76
N PRO A 182 6.55 10.08 6.72
CA PRO A 182 5.72 9.59 5.65
C PRO A 182 6.00 10.31 4.31
N VAL A 183 5.89 9.58 3.23
CA VAL A 183 5.79 10.15 1.89
C VAL A 183 4.32 10.44 1.65
N GLN A 184 3.99 11.72 1.45
CA GLN A 184 2.63 12.20 1.25
C GLN A 184 2.59 13.15 0.06
N PHE A 185 1.55 13.06 -0.76
CA PHE A 185 1.38 14.01 -1.84
C PHE A 185 1.13 15.41 -1.28
N LYS A 186 1.57 16.44 -2.02
CA LYS A 186 1.36 17.82 -1.59
C LYS A 186 -0.12 18.10 -1.37
N ARG A 187 -0.48 18.42 -0.14
CA ARG A 187 -1.85 18.69 0.24
C ARG A 187 -2.28 20.04 -0.35
N PHE A 188 -3.36 20.06 -1.13
CA PHE A 188 -3.82 21.28 -1.81
C PHE A 188 -4.41 22.33 -0.86
N TRP A 189 -4.67 21.99 0.38
CA TRP A 189 -5.15 22.90 1.44
C TRP A 189 -4.04 23.45 2.34
N GLU A 190 -2.81 22.96 2.21
CA GLU A 190 -1.63 23.52 2.87
C GLU A 190 -1.02 24.59 1.98
N LYS A 191 -0.89 25.81 2.52
CA LYS A 191 -0.30 26.95 1.81
C LYS A 191 1.22 26.99 2.02
#